data_9a70a54f20181741c81901388843d22d
#
_entry.id   9a70a54f20181741c81901388843d22d
#
_cell.length_a   1.000
_cell.length_b   1.000
_cell.length_c   1.000
_cell.angle_alpha   90.00
_cell.angle_beta   90.00
_cell.angle_gamma   90.00
#
_symmetry.space_group_name_H-M   'P 1'
#
loop_
_entity.id
_entity.type
_entity.pdbx_description
1 polymer ?
#
loop_
_entity_poly.entity_id
_entity_poly.type
_entity_poly.pdbx_seq_one_letter_code
_entity_poly.pdbx_strand_id
1 'polypeptide(L)'
;SDVYKRQDHMFLMDYTAGEGWHDARIVPYQPLVLDPSALVFHYAQECFEGLKAYRTPEGKVQLFRPDKNGARLASTHDRLCIPEIPVEDFVEAVRALVKVEQDWVPSEPDTSLYIRPFTIATEPVLGVKASSQYKFIIICSPSGAYYEEGLDPVNIYVEDEYVRATPGGTGYIKCGGNYAASIIASEKAHKLGFAQVLWLDGVERKYVEEVGSMNIMFKVDGEIYTAPTVGTVLPGITRMSCIELLKKWGYKVHEERFTIDFIMDAAKTGKLEEVFGTGTAAVISPVGGLTYEGDSEVINNGEIGEVTQKLYDTCLLYTSDAADEAR
;
A
#
# COMPACT_ATOMS: atom_id res chain seq x y z
N SER A 1 -2.44 -25.86 -14.76
CA SER A 1 -1.77 -25.12 -13.71
C SER A 1 -2.78 -24.80 -12.61
N ASP A 2 -2.44 -25.15 -11.39
CA ASP A 2 -3.29 -24.98 -10.21
C ASP A 2 -3.41 -23.47 -9.89
N VAL A 3 -4.39 -22.81 -10.48
CA VAL A 3 -4.68 -21.38 -10.33
C VAL A 3 -4.94 -20.99 -8.85
N TYR A 4 -5.07 -21.97 -7.97
CA TYR A 4 -5.37 -21.79 -6.56
C TYR A 4 -4.17 -22.03 -5.63
N LYS A 5 -3.06 -22.58 -6.10
CA LYS A 5 -1.87 -22.80 -5.29
C LYS A 5 -1.02 -21.53 -5.30
N ARG A 6 -0.94 -20.88 -4.14
CA ARG A 6 -0.28 -19.56 -3.98
C ARG A 6 1.03 -19.65 -3.23
N GLN A 7 1.24 -20.75 -2.47
CA GLN A 7 2.39 -21.01 -1.60
C GLN A 7 2.26 -22.41 -1.01
N ASP A 8 3.35 -22.95 -0.48
CA ASP A 8 3.33 -24.26 0.20
C ASP A 8 3.28 -24.10 1.74
N HIS A 9 3.84 -23.02 2.28
CA HIS A 9 3.92 -22.78 3.72
C HIS A 9 3.43 -21.36 4.10
N MET A 10 3.13 -21.19 5.38
CA MET A 10 2.83 -19.89 6.00
C MET A 10 3.58 -19.75 7.33
N PHE A 11 3.85 -18.52 7.74
CA PHE A 11 4.43 -18.23 9.05
C PHE A 11 3.31 -17.91 10.04
N LEU A 12 3.44 -18.41 11.26
CA LEU A 12 2.56 -18.15 12.40
C LEU A 12 3.38 -17.77 13.63
N MET A 13 2.86 -16.85 14.42
CA MET A 13 3.34 -16.53 15.75
C MET A 13 2.14 -16.14 16.61
N ASP A 14 2.08 -16.63 17.84
CA ASP A 14 0.99 -16.38 18.77
C ASP A 14 1.37 -15.33 19.81
N TYR A 15 0.39 -14.60 20.32
CA TYR A 15 0.54 -13.73 21.49
C TYR A 15 -0.48 -14.09 22.55
N THR A 16 -0.01 -14.17 23.80
CA THR A 16 -0.84 -14.33 24.99
C THR A 16 -0.42 -13.28 26.02
N ALA A 17 -1.39 -12.57 26.59
CA ALA A 17 -1.10 -11.57 27.62
C ALA A 17 -0.41 -12.21 28.84
N GLY A 18 0.70 -11.61 29.27
CA GLY A 18 1.56 -12.13 30.35
C GLY A 18 2.67 -13.07 29.87
N GLU A 19 2.59 -13.61 28.66
CA GLU A 19 3.60 -14.47 28.04
C GLU A 19 4.35 -13.75 26.91
N GLY A 20 3.68 -12.82 26.20
CA GLY A 20 4.22 -12.10 25.07
C GLY A 20 4.02 -12.83 23.74
N TRP A 21 4.81 -12.46 22.73
CA TRP A 21 4.86 -13.16 21.44
C TRP A 21 5.67 -14.45 21.60
N HIS A 22 5.10 -15.58 21.13
CA HIS A 22 5.68 -16.90 21.30
C HIS A 22 5.34 -17.84 20.15
N ASP A 23 5.94 -19.01 20.14
CA ASP A 23 5.64 -20.12 19.22
C ASP A 23 5.74 -19.72 17.73
N ALA A 24 6.80 -18.96 17.39
CA ALA A 24 7.11 -18.59 16.01
C ALA A 24 7.47 -19.85 15.19
N ARG A 25 6.72 -20.09 14.09
CA ARG A 25 6.83 -21.33 13.30
C ARG A 25 6.43 -21.14 11.85
N ILE A 26 7.03 -21.94 10.97
CA ILE A 26 6.59 -22.11 9.58
C ILE A 26 5.87 -23.45 9.49
N VAL A 27 4.67 -23.43 8.97
CA VAL A 27 3.79 -24.60 8.84
C VAL A 27 3.27 -24.73 7.41
N PRO A 28 2.80 -25.90 6.96
CA PRO A 28 2.10 -26.01 5.69
C PRO A 28 0.92 -25.05 5.63
N TYR A 29 0.67 -24.46 4.43
CA TYR A 29 -0.46 -23.56 4.23
C TYR A 29 -1.79 -24.30 4.48
N GLN A 30 -2.59 -23.77 5.40
CA GLN A 30 -3.84 -24.38 5.82
C GLN A 30 -4.85 -23.34 6.33
N PRO A 31 -6.15 -23.65 6.38
CA PRO A 31 -7.15 -22.81 6.99
C PRO A 31 -6.84 -22.48 8.45
N LEU A 32 -7.17 -21.26 8.87
CA LEU A 32 -7.15 -20.88 10.29
C LEU A 32 -8.43 -21.36 10.96
N VAL A 33 -8.30 -21.99 12.14
CA VAL A 33 -9.43 -22.36 12.98
C VAL A 33 -9.54 -21.35 14.11
N LEU A 34 -10.65 -20.61 14.15
CA LEU A 34 -10.94 -19.58 15.15
C LEU A 34 -12.34 -19.83 15.75
N ASP A 35 -12.49 -19.46 17.01
CA ASP A 35 -13.80 -19.43 17.65
C ASP A 35 -14.69 -18.37 16.99
N PRO A 36 -15.98 -18.62 16.75
CA PRO A 36 -16.90 -17.64 16.16
C PRO A 36 -17.02 -16.33 16.94
N SER A 37 -16.71 -16.32 18.23
CA SER A 37 -16.68 -15.12 19.06
C SER A 37 -15.33 -14.38 19.07
N ALA A 38 -14.36 -14.82 18.26
CA ALA A 38 -13.06 -14.12 18.15
C ALA A 38 -13.26 -12.64 17.79
N LEU A 39 -12.62 -11.75 18.53
CA LEU A 39 -12.79 -10.29 18.42
C LEU A 39 -12.64 -9.75 17.01
N VAL A 40 -11.76 -10.34 16.19
CA VAL A 40 -11.53 -9.91 14.82
C VAL A 40 -12.80 -9.95 13.97
N PHE A 41 -13.69 -10.92 14.17
CA PHE A 41 -14.92 -11.07 13.38
C PHE A 41 -15.97 -9.99 13.67
N HIS A 42 -15.92 -9.40 14.87
CA HIS A 42 -16.94 -8.47 15.35
C HIS A 42 -16.50 -7.03 15.39
N TYR A 43 -15.22 -6.78 15.71
CA TYR A 43 -14.71 -5.44 15.94
C TYR A 43 -13.51 -5.08 15.06
N ALA A 44 -13.14 -5.96 14.14
CA ALA A 44 -12.08 -5.74 13.16
C ALA A 44 -10.77 -5.22 13.79
N GLN A 45 -10.40 -5.69 14.99
CA GLN A 45 -9.09 -5.42 15.56
C GLN A 45 -8.07 -6.30 14.83
N GLU A 46 -7.64 -5.78 13.68
CA GLU A 46 -6.71 -6.43 12.76
C GLU A 46 -5.95 -5.37 11.96
N CYS A 47 -4.81 -5.76 11.43
CA CYS A 47 -4.02 -4.95 10.53
C CYS A 47 -3.17 -5.81 9.61
N PHE A 48 -2.64 -5.21 8.55
CA PHE A 48 -1.84 -5.95 7.60
C PHE A 48 -0.72 -5.10 7.01
N GLU A 49 0.23 -5.79 6.41
CA GLU A 49 1.29 -5.21 5.60
C GLU A 49 1.29 -5.79 4.19
N GLY A 50 2.01 -5.16 3.29
CA GLY A 50 2.22 -5.64 1.94
C GLY A 50 3.60 -5.24 1.47
N LEU A 51 4.39 -6.24 1.08
CA LEU A 51 5.70 -6.06 0.48
C LEU A 51 5.93 -7.15 -0.56
N LYS A 52 7.04 -7.05 -1.29
CA LYS A 52 7.35 -7.97 -2.39
C LYS A 52 8.75 -8.53 -2.27
N ALA A 53 8.92 -9.77 -2.72
CA ALA A 53 10.21 -10.37 -3.02
C ALA A 53 10.37 -10.47 -4.54
N TYR A 54 11.56 -10.15 -5.02
CA TYR A 54 11.91 -10.13 -6.42
C TYR A 54 13.09 -11.09 -6.67
N ARG A 55 13.14 -11.66 -7.87
CA ARG A 55 14.29 -12.43 -8.32
C ARG A 55 15.15 -11.57 -9.22
N THR A 56 16.42 -11.42 -8.86
CA THR A 56 17.38 -10.68 -9.70
C THR A 56 17.76 -11.49 -10.93
N PRO A 57 18.35 -10.87 -11.98
CA PRO A 57 18.88 -11.58 -13.14
C PRO A 57 19.91 -12.68 -12.78
N GLU A 58 20.65 -12.51 -11.67
CA GLU A 58 21.61 -13.48 -11.14
C GLU A 58 20.93 -14.61 -10.32
N GLY A 59 19.59 -14.59 -10.21
CA GLY A 59 18.80 -15.60 -9.50
C GLY A 59 18.71 -15.40 -7.98
N LYS A 60 19.24 -14.29 -7.43
CA LYS A 60 19.09 -13.97 -6.00
C LYS A 60 17.67 -13.49 -5.71
N VAL A 61 17.17 -13.77 -4.50
CA VAL A 61 15.88 -13.25 -4.03
C VAL A 61 16.13 -12.07 -3.10
N GLN A 62 15.50 -10.94 -3.38
CA GLN A 62 15.64 -9.69 -2.64
C GLN A 62 14.29 -9.17 -2.16
N LEU A 63 14.30 -8.52 -0.97
CA LEU A 63 13.16 -7.82 -0.39
C LEU A 63 13.36 -6.30 -0.51
N PHE A 64 12.28 -5.58 -0.82
CA PHE A 64 12.35 -4.13 -0.90
C PHE A 64 11.96 -3.48 0.44
N ARG A 65 12.94 -2.89 1.15
CA ARG A 65 12.78 -2.10 2.39
C ARG A 65 11.87 -2.74 3.46
N PRO A 66 12.05 -4.01 3.83
CA PRO A 66 11.18 -4.70 4.79
C PRO A 66 11.21 -4.08 6.19
N ASP A 67 12.30 -3.40 6.58
CA ASP A 67 12.44 -2.62 7.80
C ASP A 67 11.39 -1.51 7.89
N LYS A 68 11.07 -0.85 6.77
CA LYS A 68 10.03 0.18 6.71
C LYS A 68 8.63 -0.39 6.90
N ASN A 69 8.38 -1.60 6.38
CA ASN A 69 7.13 -2.32 6.65
C ASN A 69 7.02 -2.69 8.13
N GLY A 70 8.10 -3.20 8.74
CA GLY A 70 8.13 -3.51 10.16
C GLY A 70 7.86 -2.29 11.04
N ALA A 71 8.49 -1.16 10.74
CA ALA A 71 8.26 0.09 11.47
C ALA A 71 6.82 0.62 11.31
N ARG A 72 6.22 0.48 10.12
CA ARG A 72 4.82 0.87 9.88
C ARG A 72 3.84 -0.09 10.57
N LEU A 73 4.14 -1.39 10.63
CA LEU A 73 3.35 -2.35 11.41
C LEU A 73 3.38 -1.98 12.90
N ALA A 74 4.54 -1.64 13.46
CA ALA A 74 4.67 -1.19 14.85
C ALA A 74 3.78 0.03 15.14
N SER A 75 3.80 1.04 14.27
CA SER A 75 2.91 2.21 14.36
C SER A 75 1.42 1.83 14.27
N THR A 76 1.07 0.87 13.43
CA THR A 76 -0.31 0.37 13.33
C THR A 76 -0.72 -0.39 14.58
N HIS A 77 0.15 -1.24 15.13
CA HIS A 77 -0.06 -1.96 16.37
C HIS A 77 -0.31 -1.01 17.55
N ASP A 78 0.54 0.01 17.71
CA ASP A 78 0.38 1.03 18.75
C ASP A 78 -1.00 1.69 18.68
N ARG A 79 -1.42 2.14 17.49
CA ARG A 79 -2.73 2.80 17.31
C ARG A 79 -3.92 1.88 17.60
N LEU A 80 -3.80 0.58 17.36
CA LEU A 80 -4.86 -0.41 17.59
C LEU A 80 -4.75 -1.13 18.94
N CYS A 81 -3.83 -0.70 19.81
CA CYS A 81 -3.54 -1.36 21.09
C CYS A 81 -3.19 -2.85 20.93
N ILE A 82 -2.49 -3.18 19.86
CA ILE A 82 -1.92 -4.51 19.61
C ILE A 82 -0.47 -4.48 20.14
N PRO A 83 0.01 -5.53 20.83
CA PRO A 83 1.39 -5.60 21.28
C PRO A 83 2.39 -5.49 20.12
N GLU A 84 3.44 -4.71 20.33
CA GLU A 84 4.47 -4.48 19.31
C GLU A 84 5.20 -5.78 18.97
N ILE A 85 5.52 -5.94 17.68
CA ILE A 85 6.52 -6.89 17.18
C ILE A 85 7.75 -6.05 16.82
N PRO A 86 8.94 -6.33 17.41
CA PRO A 86 10.17 -5.63 17.06
C PRO A 86 10.45 -5.69 15.54
N VAL A 87 10.98 -4.61 14.98
CA VAL A 87 11.23 -4.51 13.53
C VAL A 87 12.13 -5.64 13.03
N GLU A 88 13.17 -5.97 13.80
CA GLU A 88 14.10 -7.06 13.50
C GLU A 88 13.40 -8.42 13.46
N ASP A 89 12.47 -8.69 14.38
CA ASP A 89 11.71 -9.94 14.43
C ASP A 89 10.75 -10.04 13.23
N PHE A 90 10.11 -8.92 12.87
CA PHE A 90 9.29 -8.84 11.67
C PHE A 90 10.11 -9.16 10.40
N VAL A 91 11.28 -8.53 10.24
CA VAL A 91 12.15 -8.74 9.08
C VAL A 91 12.64 -10.17 9.03
N GLU A 92 13.02 -10.75 10.18
CA GLU A 92 13.48 -12.15 10.24
C GLU A 92 12.36 -13.12 9.90
N ALA A 93 11.14 -12.91 10.40
CA ALA A 93 9.97 -13.73 10.05
C ALA A 93 9.69 -13.73 8.54
N VAL A 94 9.72 -12.54 7.92
CA VAL A 94 9.57 -12.40 6.46
C VAL A 94 10.67 -13.13 5.71
N ARG A 95 11.94 -12.94 6.10
CA ARG A 95 13.09 -13.61 5.48
C ARG A 95 13.02 -15.12 5.60
N ALA A 96 12.65 -15.62 6.77
CA ALA A 96 12.54 -17.05 7.03
C ALA A 96 11.50 -17.71 6.11
N LEU A 97 10.31 -17.10 5.99
CA LEU A 97 9.28 -17.62 5.10
C LEU A 97 9.70 -17.55 3.63
N VAL A 98 10.20 -16.40 3.18
CA VAL A 98 10.63 -16.22 1.77
C VAL A 98 11.74 -17.18 1.40
N LYS A 99 12.65 -17.52 2.32
CA LYS A 99 13.69 -18.54 2.10
C LYS A 99 13.09 -19.93 1.86
N VAL A 100 12.02 -20.29 2.57
CA VAL A 100 11.31 -21.55 2.37
C VAL A 100 10.51 -21.53 1.06
N GLU A 101 9.89 -20.42 0.75
CA GLU A 101 9.03 -20.21 -0.42
C GLU A 101 9.79 -19.65 -1.65
N GLN A 102 11.12 -19.68 -1.67
CA GLN A 102 11.93 -19.04 -2.71
C GLN A 102 11.60 -19.51 -4.13
N ASP A 103 11.16 -20.75 -4.29
CA ASP A 103 10.80 -21.33 -5.59
C ASP A 103 9.49 -20.73 -6.15
N TRP A 104 8.68 -20.08 -5.28
CA TRP A 104 7.48 -19.34 -5.66
C TRP A 104 7.78 -17.91 -6.12
N VAL A 105 9.01 -17.40 -5.96
CA VAL A 105 9.41 -16.10 -6.48
C VAL A 105 9.59 -16.21 -7.98
N PRO A 106 8.74 -15.60 -8.81
CA PRO A 106 8.82 -15.71 -10.26
C PRO A 106 10.11 -15.12 -10.82
N SER A 107 10.51 -15.56 -12.02
CA SER A 107 11.69 -15.05 -12.75
C SER A 107 11.35 -14.20 -13.96
N GLU A 108 10.09 -14.14 -14.36
CA GLU A 108 9.66 -13.32 -15.48
C GLU A 108 9.77 -11.82 -15.14
N PRO A 109 10.10 -10.95 -16.12
CA PRO A 109 10.12 -9.52 -15.88
C PRO A 109 8.82 -8.99 -15.25
N ASP A 110 8.93 -7.98 -14.40
CA ASP A 110 7.83 -7.31 -13.72
C ASP A 110 6.96 -8.21 -12.82
N THR A 111 7.43 -9.41 -12.54
CA THR A 111 6.77 -10.35 -11.62
C THR A 111 7.40 -10.33 -10.24
N SER A 112 6.68 -10.79 -9.23
CA SER A 112 7.14 -10.79 -7.84
C SER A 112 6.39 -11.83 -7.00
N LEU A 113 6.94 -12.17 -5.85
CA LEU A 113 6.18 -12.83 -4.79
C LEU A 113 5.61 -11.75 -3.86
N TYR A 114 4.29 -11.57 -3.86
CA TYR A 114 3.62 -10.70 -2.92
C TYR A 114 3.56 -11.34 -1.53
N ILE A 115 3.94 -10.60 -0.51
CA ILE A 115 4.01 -11.04 0.87
C ILE A 115 2.98 -10.26 1.67
N ARG A 116 2.12 -10.97 2.41
CA ARG A 116 1.04 -10.42 3.22
C ARG A 116 1.23 -10.79 4.69
N PRO A 117 2.00 -10.02 5.48
CA PRO A 117 1.95 -10.08 6.93
C PRO A 117 0.65 -9.46 7.44
N PHE A 118 0.04 -10.07 8.45
CA PHE A 118 -1.15 -9.51 9.10
C PHE A 118 -1.29 -10.01 10.54
N THR A 119 -1.94 -9.20 11.36
CA THR A 119 -2.21 -9.51 12.78
C THR A 119 -3.70 -9.47 13.02
N ILE A 120 -4.23 -10.47 13.72
CA ILE A 120 -5.65 -10.57 14.08
C ILE A 120 -5.83 -10.83 15.57
N ALA A 121 -6.85 -10.20 16.17
CA ALA A 121 -7.28 -10.47 17.55
C ALA A 121 -8.08 -11.76 17.60
N THR A 122 -7.63 -12.73 18.39
CA THR A 122 -8.21 -14.08 18.43
C THR A 122 -8.90 -14.44 19.71
N GLU A 123 -8.89 -13.56 20.72
CA GLU A 123 -9.58 -13.81 22.00
C GLU A 123 -11.09 -14.06 21.78
N PRO A 124 -11.64 -15.18 22.27
CA PRO A 124 -13.04 -15.52 22.09
C PRO A 124 -13.93 -14.79 23.11
N VAL A 125 -14.29 -13.54 22.80
CA VAL A 125 -15.15 -12.70 23.65
C VAL A 125 -15.95 -11.72 22.81
N LEU A 126 -17.19 -11.41 23.20
CA LEU A 126 -18.06 -10.47 22.49
C LEU A 126 -18.05 -9.04 23.07
N GLY A 127 -17.10 -8.73 23.95
CA GLY A 127 -16.95 -7.39 24.53
C GLY A 127 -15.91 -6.56 23.79
N VAL A 128 -16.20 -5.28 23.52
CA VAL A 128 -15.27 -4.34 22.88
C VAL A 128 -14.14 -4.01 23.85
N LYS A 129 -12.94 -4.48 23.56
CA LYS A 129 -11.71 -4.22 24.33
C LYS A 129 -10.48 -4.53 23.49
N ALA A 130 -9.29 -4.10 23.95
CA ALA A 130 -8.05 -4.65 23.43
C ALA A 130 -7.97 -6.15 23.73
N SER A 131 -7.65 -6.97 22.76
CA SER A 131 -7.55 -8.42 22.92
C SER A 131 -6.39 -8.81 23.86
N SER A 132 -6.54 -9.92 24.55
CA SER A 132 -5.45 -10.57 25.29
C SER A 132 -4.73 -11.65 24.47
N GLN A 133 -5.23 -11.95 23.25
CA GLN A 133 -4.67 -12.99 22.37
C GLN A 133 -4.67 -12.51 20.94
N TYR A 134 -3.54 -12.69 20.26
CA TYR A 134 -3.39 -12.35 18.83
C TYR A 134 -2.65 -13.47 18.08
N LYS A 135 -2.84 -13.48 16.77
CA LYS A 135 -1.98 -14.23 15.84
C LYS A 135 -1.35 -13.25 14.84
N PHE A 136 -0.03 -13.36 14.68
CA PHE A 136 0.70 -12.76 13.57
C PHE A 136 0.96 -13.83 12.52
N ILE A 137 0.62 -13.54 11.28
CA ILE A 137 0.58 -14.50 10.18
C ILE A 137 1.24 -13.87 8.96
N ILE A 138 2.02 -14.65 8.21
CA ILE A 138 2.52 -14.22 6.91
C ILE A 138 2.12 -15.26 5.88
N ILE A 139 1.48 -14.79 4.81
CA ILE A 139 1.17 -15.57 3.61
C ILE A 139 1.77 -14.92 2.37
N CYS A 140 1.96 -15.68 1.31
CA CYS A 140 2.55 -15.25 0.06
C CYS A 140 1.63 -15.54 -1.13
N SER A 141 1.83 -14.82 -2.23
CA SER A 141 1.16 -15.11 -3.50
C SER A 141 2.01 -14.61 -4.65
N PRO A 142 2.38 -15.48 -5.62
CA PRO A 142 2.98 -14.99 -6.86
C PRO A 142 2.07 -13.96 -7.53
N SER A 143 2.67 -12.88 -7.99
CA SER A 143 2.00 -11.78 -8.68
C SER A 143 2.65 -11.62 -10.05
N GLY A 144 1.83 -11.64 -11.11
CA GLY A 144 2.24 -11.26 -12.46
C GLY A 144 2.50 -9.77 -12.57
N ALA A 145 2.85 -9.32 -13.78
CA ALA A 145 2.85 -7.91 -14.09
C ALA A 145 1.47 -7.32 -13.76
N TYR A 146 1.45 -6.18 -13.08
CA TYR A 146 0.18 -5.56 -12.66
C TYR A 146 -0.68 -5.14 -13.85
N TYR A 147 -0.02 -4.76 -14.94
CA TYR A 147 -0.65 -4.41 -16.21
C TYR A 147 -0.20 -5.39 -17.30
N GLU A 148 -1.12 -6.19 -17.85
CA GLU A 148 -0.84 -7.16 -18.92
C GLU A 148 -0.42 -6.49 -20.23
N GLU A 149 -0.88 -5.26 -20.49
CA GLU A 149 -0.66 -4.49 -21.72
C GLU A 149 0.32 -3.31 -21.51
N GLY A 150 0.98 -3.20 -20.35
CA GLY A 150 1.86 -2.10 -19.98
C GLY A 150 1.22 -1.09 -19.02
N LEU A 151 1.90 0.04 -18.79
CA LEU A 151 1.46 1.12 -17.90
C LEU A 151 0.42 2.02 -18.59
N ASP A 152 -0.83 1.57 -18.74
CA ASP A 152 -1.88 2.43 -19.30
C ASP A 152 -2.38 3.47 -18.29
N PRO A 153 -2.41 4.77 -18.69
CA PRO A 153 -2.95 5.81 -17.83
C PRO A 153 -4.46 5.59 -17.55
N VAL A 154 -4.84 5.71 -16.28
CA VAL A 154 -6.22 5.51 -15.86
C VAL A 154 -6.95 6.82 -15.63
N ASN A 155 -8.29 6.80 -15.76
CA ASN A 155 -9.15 7.93 -15.43
C ASN A 155 -9.66 7.81 -13.99
N ILE A 156 -9.64 8.94 -13.27
CA ILE A 156 -9.93 9.02 -11.84
C ILE A 156 -11.12 9.96 -11.60
N TYR A 157 -12.00 9.54 -10.70
CA TYR A 157 -13.10 10.33 -10.17
C TYR A 157 -12.73 10.94 -8.83
N VAL A 158 -12.88 12.25 -8.69
CA VAL A 158 -12.71 12.95 -7.40
C VAL A 158 -13.97 12.74 -6.56
N GLU A 159 -13.82 12.10 -5.42
CA GLU A 159 -14.93 11.74 -4.53
C GLU A 159 -15.26 12.91 -3.60
N ASP A 160 -16.48 13.41 -3.70
CA ASP A 160 -16.99 14.58 -2.97
C ASP A 160 -18.06 14.23 -1.92
N GLU A 161 -18.57 13.00 -1.92
CA GLU A 161 -19.58 12.51 -1.00
C GLU A 161 -19.00 11.75 0.18
N TYR A 162 -18.19 10.72 -0.12
CA TYR A 162 -17.58 9.85 0.87
C TYR A 162 -16.18 10.31 1.23
N VAL A 163 -15.75 10.01 2.46
CA VAL A 163 -14.40 10.31 2.94
C VAL A 163 -13.69 9.02 3.34
N ARG A 164 -12.38 8.97 3.05
CA ARG A 164 -11.54 7.84 3.42
C ARG A 164 -11.07 7.91 4.88
N ALA A 165 -10.75 9.10 5.36
CA ALA A 165 -10.11 9.32 6.65
C ALA A 165 -10.48 10.68 7.23
N THR A 166 -10.40 10.77 8.56
CA THR A 166 -10.57 12.03 9.31
C THR A 166 -9.45 12.17 10.33
N PRO A 167 -9.07 13.40 10.73
CA PRO A 167 -8.14 13.63 11.83
C PRO A 167 -8.55 12.89 13.10
N GLY A 168 -7.61 12.23 13.77
CA GLY A 168 -7.87 11.40 14.94
C GLY A 168 -8.43 10.00 14.64
N GLY A 169 -8.74 9.71 13.37
CA GLY A 169 -9.18 8.40 12.91
C GLY A 169 -8.02 7.42 12.69
N THR A 170 -8.23 6.47 11.76
CA THR A 170 -7.29 5.38 11.46
C THR A 170 -6.64 5.49 10.08
N GLY A 171 -6.84 6.61 9.36
CA GLY A 171 -6.41 6.77 7.98
C GLY A 171 -4.90 6.60 7.73
N TYR A 172 -4.07 6.93 8.73
CA TYR A 172 -2.62 6.86 8.64
C TYR A 172 -2.02 5.48 8.97
N ILE A 173 -2.86 4.53 9.42
CA ILE A 173 -2.44 3.16 9.70
C ILE A 173 -3.03 2.17 8.68
N LYS A 174 -2.53 0.94 8.68
CA LYS A 174 -2.90 -0.06 7.69
C LYS A 174 -3.81 -1.13 8.29
N CYS A 175 -5.08 -0.76 8.55
CA CYS A 175 -6.12 -1.66 9.09
C CYS A 175 -7.27 -1.86 8.09
N GLY A 176 -7.93 -3.00 8.13
CA GLY A 176 -8.96 -3.41 7.17
C GLY A 176 -10.20 -2.49 7.17
N GLY A 177 -10.52 -1.86 8.30
CA GLY A 177 -11.62 -0.91 8.38
C GLY A 177 -11.52 0.25 7.39
N ASN A 178 -10.31 0.76 7.13
CA ASN A 178 -10.08 1.80 6.12
C ASN A 178 -10.44 1.32 4.70
N TYR A 179 -10.20 0.06 4.42
CA TYR A 179 -10.48 -0.55 3.10
C TYR A 179 -11.95 -0.90 2.95
N ALA A 180 -12.57 -1.48 3.96
CA ALA A 180 -14.00 -1.77 3.95
C ALA A 180 -14.84 -0.49 3.74
N ALA A 181 -14.49 0.61 4.40
CA ALA A 181 -15.17 1.89 4.25
C ALA A 181 -15.01 2.49 2.83
N SER A 182 -13.96 2.15 2.10
CA SER A 182 -13.69 2.69 0.76
C SER A 182 -14.47 1.98 -0.37
N ILE A 183 -15.06 0.81 -0.11
CA ILE A 183 -15.68 -0.03 -1.14
C ILE A 183 -16.84 0.69 -1.84
N ILE A 184 -17.70 1.39 -1.11
CA ILE A 184 -18.86 2.07 -1.68
C ILE A 184 -18.46 3.13 -2.72
N ALA A 185 -17.44 3.93 -2.44
CA ALA A 185 -16.94 4.94 -3.37
C ALA A 185 -16.26 4.30 -4.59
N SER A 186 -15.50 3.22 -4.40
CA SER A 186 -14.89 2.47 -5.50
C SER A 186 -15.94 1.87 -6.43
N GLU A 187 -16.99 1.27 -5.89
CA GLU A 187 -18.11 0.74 -6.68
C GLU A 187 -18.87 1.84 -7.43
N LYS A 188 -19.07 3.01 -6.80
CA LYS A 188 -19.66 4.19 -7.46
C LYS A 188 -18.79 4.64 -8.65
N ALA A 189 -17.50 4.79 -8.45
CA ALA A 189 -16.57 5.19 -9.51
C ALA A 189 -16.55 4.19 -10.68
N HIS A 190 -16.46 2.90 -10.40
CA HIS A 190 -16.49 1.84 -11.43
C HIS A 190 -17.79 1.87 -12.25
N LYS A 191 -18.94 2.07 -11.61
CA LYS A 191 -20.24 2.21 -12.33
C LYS A 191 -20.26 3.44 -13.25
N LEU A 192 -19.50 4.49 -12.92
CA LEU A 192 -19.33 5.68 -13.75
C LEU A 192 -18.23 5.53 -14.81
N GLY A 193 -17.52 4.41 -14.85
CA GLY A 193 -16.47 4.13 -15.82
C GLY A 193 -15.07 4.59 -15.42
N PHE A 194 -14.85 4.91 -14.14
CA PHE A 194 -13.56 5.32 -13.60
C PHE A 194 -12.82 4.16 -12.93
N ALA A 195 -11.50 4.14 -13.04
CA ALA A 195 -10.68 3.08 -12.46
C ALA A 195 -10.50 3.23 -10.94
N GLN A 196 -10.43 4.47 -10.44
CA GLN A 196 -10.11 4.80 -9.05
C GLN A 196 -10.82 6.08 -8.60
N VAL A 197 -10.88 6.28 -7.28
CA VAL A 197 -11.31 7.53 -6.65
C VAL A 197 -10.12 8.31 -6.12
N LEU A 198 -10.13 9.64 -6.31
CA LEU A 198 -9.27 10.58 -5.61
C LEU A 198 -9.98 11.05 -4.34
N TRP A 199 -9.36 10.80 -3.21
CA TRP A 199 -9.89 11.17 -1.90
C TRP A 199 -9.54 12.60 -1.52
N LEU A 200 -10.53 13.32 -1.02
CA LEU A 200 -10.36 14.61 -0.37
C LEU A 200 -10.38 14.46 1.15
N ASP A 201 -9.85 15.46 1.85
CA ASP A 201 -9.83 15.48 3.30
C ASP A 201 -11.23 15.40 3.92
N GLY A 202 -11.33 14.73 5.05
CA GLY A 202 -12.61 14.45 5.71
C GLY A 202 -13.24 15.62 6.46
N VAL A 203 -12.64 16.81 6.46
CA VAL A 203 -13.13 18.00 7.19
C VAL A 203 -13.67 19.05 6.25
N GLU A 204 -12.84 19.53 5.32
CA GLU A 204 -13.19 20.63 4.41
C GLU A 204 -13.58 20.12 3.01
N ARG A 205 -13.22 18.86 2.67
CA ARG A 205 -13.42 18.24 1.35
C ARG A 205 -12.81 19.05 0.21
N LYS A 206 -11.64 19.60 0.46
CA LYS A 206 -10.92 20.47 -0.46
C LYS A 206 -9.51 20.00 -0.76
N TYR A 207 -8.85 19.38 0.23
CA TYR A 207 -7.45 19.03 0.13
C TYR A 207 -7.28 17.61 -0.36
N VAL A 208 -6.43 17.44 -1.33
CA VAL A 208 -6.12 16.12 -1.91
C VAL A 208 -5.37 15.27 -0.89
N GLU A 209 -5.75 14.01 -0.75
CA GLU A 209 -5.09 13.05 0.16
C GLU A 209 -4.51 11.85 -0.57
N GLU A 210 -5.33 10.93 -1.06
CA GLU A 210 -4.91 9.66 -1.65
C GLU A 210 -5.74 9.30 -2.88
N VAL A 211 -5.30 8.34 -3.68
CA VAL A 211 -6.05 7.77 -4.80
C VAL A 211 -6.29 6.28 -4.58
N GLY A 212 -7.56 5.86 -4.50
CA GLY A 212 -7.90 4.47 -4.18
C GLY A 212 -7.22 4.03 -2.89
N SER A 213 -6.31 3.06 -2.97
CA SER A 213 -5.47 2.57 -1.87
C SER A 213 -3.99 2.94 -2.02
N MET A 214 -3.68 3.99 -2.79
CA MET A 214 -2.32 4.47 -3.10
C MET A 214 -2.15 5.93 -2.67
N ASN A 215 -0.91 6.34 -2.40
CA ASN A 215 -0.56 7.77 -2.38
C ASN A 215 -0.57 8.32 -3.81
N ILE A 216 -0.64 9.64 -3.96
CA ILE A 216 -0.69 10.31 -5.26
C ILE A 216 0.28 11.47 -5.32
N MET A 217 0.85 11.71 -6.50
CA MET A 217 1.76 12.81 -6.80
C MET A 217 1.31 13.53 -8.07
N PHE A 218 1.51 14.85 -8.08
CA PHE A 218 1.16 15.74 -9.17
C PHE A 218 2.39 16.54 -9.58
N LYS A 219 2.71 16.59 -10.87
CA LYS A 219 3.74 17.47 -11.43
C LYS A 219 3.08 18.70 -12.01
N VAL A 220 3.29 19.85 -11.38
CA VAL A 220 2.72 21.15 -11.75
C VAL A 220 3.83 22.16 -11.95
N ASP A 221 3.91 22.78 -13.13
CA ASP A 221 4.97 23.74 -13.50
C ASP A 221 6.39 23.23 -13.15
N GLY A 222 6.68 21.95 -13.41
CA GLY A 222 7.97 21.31 -13.13
C GLY A 222 8.24 20.93 -11.68
N GLU A 223 7.36 21.25 -10.73
CA GLU A 223 7.48 20.90 -9.30
C GLU A 223 6.53 19.76 -8.94
N ILE A 224 6.85 18.99 -7.92
CA ILE A 224 6.05 17.83 -7.47
C ILE A 224 5.27 18.15 -6.20
N TYR A 225 3.99 17.84 -6.19
CA TYR A 225 3.09 18.01 -5.05
C TYR A 225 2.54 16.67 -4.57
N THR A 226 2.53 16.43 -3.27
CA THR A 226 1.93 15.26 -2.64
C THR A 226 1.44 15.60 -1.25
N ALA A 227 0.34 14.99 -0.80
CA ALA A 227 -0.21 15.21 0.52
C ALA A 227 0.78 14.81 1.63
N PRO A 228 0.83 15.56 2.75
CA PRO A 228 1.68 15.23 3.89
C PRO A 228 1.12 14.01 4.64
N THR A 229 1.99 13.20 5.23
CA THR A 229 1.60 12.00 6.00
C THR A 229 1.30 12.34 7.47
N VAL A 230 0.38 13.27 7.71
CA VAL A 230 0.04 13.79 9.03
C VAL A 230 -1.38 13.36 9.45
N GLY A 231 -1.51 12.16 9.99
CA GLY A 231 -2.73 11.71 10.67
C GLY A 231 -3.85 11.11 9.81
N THR A 232 -3.92 11.37 8.51
CA THR A 232 -4.97 10.86 7.62
C THR A 232 -4.43 10.08 6.41
N VAL A 233 -3.23 10.38 5.96
CA VAL A 233 -2.58 9.77 4.80
C VAL A 233 -1.62 8.68 5.25
N LEU A 234 -1.71 7.50 4.62
CA LEU A 234 -0.80 6.39 4.90
C LEU A 234 0.63 6.73 4.47
N PRO A 235 1.65 6.55 5.33
CA PRO A 235 3.06 6.73 4.95
C PRO A 235 3.51 5.57 4.04
N GLY A 236 3.28 5.73 2.73
CA GLY A 236 3.59 4.73 1.72
C GLY A 236 5.11 4.54 1.54
N ILE A 237 5.58 3.30 1.50
CA ILE A 237 7.02 3.01 1.34
C ILE A 237 7.46 3.34 -0.08
N THR A 238 6.65 3.02 -1.09
CA THR A 238 6.89 3.45 -2.47
C THR A 238 6.90 4.98 -2.57
N ARG A 239 5.95 5.67 -1.91
CA ARG A 239 5.93 7.14 -1.84
C ARG A 239 7.24 7.71 -1.30
N MET A 240 7.75 7.19 -0.19
CA MET A 240 9.02 7.63 0.38
C MET A 240 10.18 7.46 -0.60
N SER A 241 10.26 6.32 -1.26
CA SER A 241 11.29 6.03 -2.26
C SER A 241 11.20 6.94 -3.48
N CYS A 242 9.98 7.21 -3.97
CA CYS A 242 9.77 8.17 -5.07
C CYS A 242 10.23 9.58 -4.69
N ILE A 243 9.92 10.05 -3.49
CA ILE A 243 10.34 11.36 -2.99
C ILE A 243 11.87 11.46 -2.92
N GLU A 244 12.55 10.43 -2.39
CA GLU A 244 14.01 10.36 -2.34
C GLU A 244 14.62 10.44 -3.74
N LEU A 245 14.10 9.68 -4.71
CA LEU A 245 14.55 9.69 -6.11
C LEU A 245 14.30 11.04 -6.78
N LEU A 246 13.10 11.59 -6.65
CA LEU A 246 12.73 12.89 -7.25
C LEU A 246 13.63 14.01 -6.74
N LYS A 247 13.89 14.06 -5.42
CA LYS A 247 14.84 15.02 -4.84
C LYS A 247 16.26 14.80 -5.34
N LYS A 248 16.72 13.55 -5.48
CA LYS A 248 18.04 13.21 -6.05
C LYS A 248 18.16 13.66 -7.52
N TRP A 249 17.05 13.64 -8.28
CA TRP A 249 17.01 14.11 -9.66
C TRP A 249 16.84 15.63 -9.80
N GLY A 250 16.77 16.36 -8.67
CA GLY A 250 16.70 17.81 -8.64
C GLY A 250 15.30 18.40 -8.68
N TYR A 251 14.25 17.57 -8.57
CA TYR A 251 12.89 18.08 -8.43
C TYR A 251 12.65 18.70 -7.06
N LYS A 252 11.93 19.81 -7.03
CA LYS A 252 11.39 20.36 -5.80
C LYS A 252 10.12 19.61 -5.46
N VAL A 253 10.06 18.99 -4.28
CA VAL A 253 8.94 18.19 -3.81
C VAL A 253 8.26 18.88 -2.64
N HIS A 254 6.99 19.21 -2.80
CA HIS A 254 6.11 19.79 -1.80
C HIS A 254 5.31 18.68 -1.10
N GLU A 255 5.66 18.41 0.14
CA GLU A 255 4.92 17.52 1.03
C GLU A 255 4.00 18.37 1.92
N GLU A 256 2.96 18.95 1.32
CA GLU A 256 2.07 19.93 1.98
C GLU A 256 0.61 19.77 1.52
N ARG A 257 -0.32 20.42 2.20
CA ARG A 257 -1.72 20.42 1.80
C ARG A 257 -1.90 21.34 0.58
N PHE A 258 -2.59 20.85 -0.44
CA PHE A 258 -3.01 21.60 -1.62
C PHE A 258 -4.44 21.22 -2.00
N THR A 259 -5.17 22.16 -2.60
CA THR A 259 -6.58 21.96 -2.91
C THR A 259 -6.80 21.25 -4.22
N ILE A 260 -7.96 20.60 -4.36
CA ILE A 260 -8.39 20.05 -5.64
C ILE A 260 -8.58 21.15 -6.69
N ASP A 261 -9.05 22.34 -6.30
CA ASP A 261 -9.19 23.48 -7.20
C ASP A 261 -7.84 23.89 -7.80
N PHE A 262 -6.77 23.93 -7.00
CA PHE A 262 -5.42 24.19 -7.50
C PHE A 262 -5.00 23.17 -8.59
N ILE A 263 -5.33 21.90 -8.42
CA ILE A 263 -5.03 20.86 -9.40
C ILE A 263 -5.89 21.00 -10.65
N MET A 264 -7.20 21.25 -10.51
CA MET A 264 -8.10 21.43 -11.64
C MET A 264 -7.76 22.70 -12.45
N ASP A 265 -7.40 23.81 -11.79
CA ASP A 265 -6.93 25.02 -12.46
C ASP A 265 -5.60 24.79 -13.20
N ALA A 266 -4.68 24.03 -12.60
CA ALA A 266 -3.43 23.65 -13.25
C ALA A 266 -3.71 22.78 -14.51
N ALA A 267 -4.68 21.87 -14.44
CA ALA A 267 -5.07 21.05 -15.59
C ALA A 267 -5.68 21.92 -16.71
N LYS A 268 -6.64 22.80 -16.39
CA LYS A 268 -7.28 23.72 -17.36
C LYS A 268 -6.30 24.69 -18.03
N THR A 269 -5.25 25.07 -17.33
CA THR A 269 -4.22 26.00 -17.85
C THR A 269 -3.00 25.31 -18.48
N GLY A 270 -3.00 23.98 -18.57
CA GLY A 270 -1.91 23.21 -19.14
C GLY A 270 -0.65 23.15 -18.27
N LYS A 271 -0.75 23.49 -16.99
CA LYS A 271 0.35 23.45 -16.02
C LYS A 271 0.47 22.13 -15.31
N LEU A 272 -0.59 21.32 -15.25
CA LEU A 272 -0.56 19.96 -14.75
C LEU A 272 0.03 19.03 -15.81
N GLU A 273 1.29 18.66 -15.60
CA GLU A 273 2.07 17.92 -16.59
C GLU A 273 1.91 16.40 -16.44
N GLU A 274 1.97 15.89 -15.20
CA GLU A 274 1.87 14.46 -14.91
C GLU A 274 1.14 14.23 -13.58
N VAL A 275 0.41 13.10 -13.50
CA VAL A 275 -0.18 12.61 -12.25
C VAL A 275 0.03 11.10 -12.17
N PHE A 276 0.42 10.62 -10.99
CA PHE A 276 0.62 9.19 -10.78
C PHE A 276 0.38 8.77 -9.34
N GLY A 277 -0.22 7.60 -9.17
CA GLY A 277 -0.33 6.91 -7.88
C GLY A 277 0.93 6.12 -7.56
N THR A 278 1.21 5.94 -6.26
CA THR A 278 2.34 5.12 -5.77
C THR A 278 1.86 4.11 -4.74
N GLY A 279 2.19 2.84 -4.95
CA GLY A 279 1.77 1.76 -4.05
C GLY A 279 2.57 0.48 -4.24
N THR A 280 2.39 -0.50 -3.34
CA THR A 280 3.14 -1.77 -3.40
C THR A 280 2.70 -2.64 -4.57
N ALA A 281 1.42 -2.69 -4.89
CA ALA A 281 0.89 -3.58 -5.93
C ALA A 281 1.30 -3.10 -7.33
N ALA A 282 0.94 -1.87 -7.68
CA ALA A 282 1.18 -1.29 -9.00
C ALA A 282 2.55 -0.60 -9.14
N VAL A 283 3.29 -0.42 -8.05
CA VAL A 283 4.50 0.39 -7.95
C VAL A 283 4.19 1.85 -8.31
N ILE A 284 4.02 2.17 -9.58
CA ILE A 284 3.59 3.47 -10.11
C ILE A 284 2.36 3.25 -11.00
N SER A 285 1.32 4.07 -10.83
CA SER A 285 0.09 4.04 -11.63
C SER A 285 -0.15 5.39 -12.29
N PRO A 286 0.09 5.54 -13.60
CA PRO A 286 -0.11 6.80 -14.31
C PRO A 286 -1.60 7.16 -14.38
N VAL A 287 -1.90 8.46 -14.31
CA VAL A 287 -3.26 9.01 -14.41
C VAL A 287 -3.37 9.85 -15.68
N GLY A 288 -4.30 9.48 -16.56
CA GLY A 288 -4.55 10.15 -17.83
C GLY A 288 -5.70 11.15 -17.81
N GLY A 289 -6.53 11.14 -16.78
CA GLY A 289 -7.63 12.08 -16.65
C GLY A 289 -8.19 12.18 -15.23
N LEU A 290 -8.72 13.37 -14.89
CA LEU A 290 -9.41 13.67 -13.65
C LEU A 290 -10.80 14.22 -13.95
N THR A 291 -11.79 13.78 -13.16
CA THR A 291 -13.16 14.34 -13.22
C THR A 291 -13.58 14.79 -11.83
N TYR A 292 -13.97 16.05 -11.71
CA TYR A 292 -14.42 16.69 -10.48
C TYR A 292 -15.66 17.56 -10.76
N GLU A 293 -16.75 17.36 -10.02
CA GLU A 293 -18.01 18.11 -10.14
C GLU A 293 -18.55 18.23 -11.58
N GLY A 294 -18.33 17.19 -12.39
CA GLY A 294 -18.75 17.12 -13.77
C GLY A 294 -17.76 17.69 -14.80
N ASP A 295 -16.74 18.40 -14.37
CA ASP A 295 -15.62 18.86 -15.20
C ASP A 295 -14.59 17.75 -15.36
N SER A 296 -14.22 17.43 -16.59
CA SER A 296 -13.22 16.39 -16.93
C SER A 296 -12.04 17.01 -17.64
N GLU A 297 -10.85 16.74 -17.14
CA GLU A 297 -9.58 17.21 -17.69
C GLU A 297 -8.70 16.04 -18.09
N VAL A 298 -8.10 16.12 -19.28
CA VAL A 298 -7.11 15.16 -19.80
C VAL A 298 -5.72 15.63 -19.40
N ILE A 299 -4.91 14.72 -18.88
CA ILE A 299 -3.54 15.00 -18.44
C ILE A 299 -2.58 14.41 -19.45
N ASN A 300 -1.58 15.19 -19.87
CA ASN A 300 -0.53 14.76 -20.81
C ASN A 300 -1.09 14.03 -22.05
N ASN A 301 -2.17 14.53 -22.64
CA ASN A 301 -2.87 13.91 -23.78
C ASN A 301 -3.29 12.43 -23.56
N GLY A 302 -3.43 12.00 -22.32
CA GLY A 302 -3.71 10.61 -21.96
C GLY A 302 -2.50 9.68 -22.06
N GLU A 303 -1.30 10.22 -22.17
CA GLU A 303 -0.04 9.48 -22.31
C GLU A 303 0.73 9.44 -20.98
N ILE A 304 1.64 8.46 -20.82
CA ILE A 304 2.52 8.36 -19.66
C ILE A 304 3.52 9.50 -19.69
N GLY A 305 3.71 10.19 -18.57
CA GLY A 305 4.71 11.24 -18.45
C GLY A 305 6.13 10.71 -18.30
N GLU A 306 7.11 11.52 -18.65
CA GLU A 306 8.54 11.17 -18.58
C GLU A 306 9.00 10.83 -17.16
N VAL A 307 8.57 11.62 -16.16
CA VAL A 307 8.94 11.40 -14.77
C VAL A 307 8.28 10.14 -14.23
N THR A 308 7.01 9.91 -14.59
CA THR A 308 6.26 8.71 -14.23
C THR A 308 6.94 7.45 -14.76
N GLN A 309 7.31 7.43 -16.04
CA GLN A 309 8.02 6.31 -16.65
C GLN A 309 9.39 6.09 -16.01
N LYS A 310 10.15 7.15 -15.79
CA LYS A 310 11.47 7.07 -15.18
C LYS A 310 11.40 6.54 -13.73
N LEU A 311 10.38 6.94 -12.96
CA LEU A 311 10.16 6.40 -11.59
C LEU A 311 9.81 4.91 -11.66
N TYR A 312 8.94 4.51 -12.58
CA TYR A 312 8.58 3.09 -12.74
C TYR A 312 9.81 2.23 -13.03
N ASP A 313 10.57 2.61 -14.05
CA ASP A 313 11.77 1.88 -14.46
C ASP A 313 12.81 1.83 -13.33
N THR A 314 13.02 2.96 -12.63
CA THR A 314 13.99 3.04 -11.54
C THR A 314 13.53 2.25 -10.31
N CYS A 315 12.25 2.32 -9.93
CA CYS A 315 11.74 1.54 -8.80
C CYS A 315 11.83 0.04 -9.05
N LEU A 316 11.61 -0.41 -10.28
CA LEU A 316 11.79 -1.83 -10.65
C LEU A 316 13.28 -2.22 -10.67
N LEU A 317 14.18 -1.37 -11.17
CA LEU A 317 15.62 -1.60 -11.13
C LEU A 317 16.16 -1.60 -9.70
N TYR A 318 15.69 -0.71 -8.83
CA TYR A 318 16.09 -0.69 -7.40
C TYR A 318 15.63 -1.93 -6.63
N THR A 319 14.60 -2.61 -7.08
CA THR A 319 14.20 -3.91 -6.52
C THR A 319 15.13 -5.04 -7.02
N SER A 320 15.82 -4.84 -8.15
CA SER A 320 16.77 -5.82 -8.69
C SER A 320 18.24 -5.60 -8.25
N ASP A 321 18.71 -4.35 -8.07
CA ASP A 321 20.13 -4.06 -7.87
C ASP A 321 20.51 -3.33 -6.55
N ALA A 322 19.58 -2.63 -5.90
CA ALA A 322 19.95 -1.64 -4.88
C ALA A 322 19.91 -2.11 -3.41
N ALA A 323 19.70 -3.39 -3.14
CA ALA A 323 19.77 -3.91 -1.77
C ALA A 323 21.21 -4.00 -1.22
N ASP A 324 22.25 -3.84 -2.05
CA ASP A 324 23.67 -3.90 -1.64
C ASP A 324 24.28 -2.51 -1.33
N GLU A 325 23.69 -1.40 -1.74
CA GLU A 325 24.21 -0.03 -1.48
C GLU A 325 23.58 0.69 -0.28
N ALA A 326 22.55 0.10 0.35
CA ALA A 326 21.89 0.66 1.54
C ALA A 326 22.21 -0.17 2.80
N ARG A 327 23.53 -0.45 3.03
CA ARG A 327 24.06 -0.88 4.32
C ARG A 327 24.60 0.28 5.10
#